data_464783bee3883491e7a0d7469a2ba5e9
#
_entry.id   464783bee3883491e7a0d7469a2ba5e9
#
_cell.length_a   1.000
_cell.length_b   1.000
_cell.length_c   1.000
_cell.angle_alpha   90.00
_cell.angle_beta   90.00
_cell.angle_gamma   90.00
#
_symmetry.space_group_name_H-M   'P 1'
#
loop_
_entity.id
_entity.type
_entity.pdbx_description
1 polymer ?
#
loop_
_entity_poly.entity_id
_entity_poly.type
_entity_poly.pdbx_seq_one_letter_code
_entity_poly.pdbx_strand_id
1 'polypeptide(L)'
;MTLLRVGFTFVVDNTCVADGDVWWSLKRIFDKGLLVQDHRVSPYCPRCGTGLSDHELAQGYEDVVDASVYVRFPVTSGPLTEKYSGVSLLIWTTTPWTLISNTAAAVNPEVDYVVAQTAVGEYLVVAEALREKVLGEDSKVLETLKGRDLEGTQYQ
;
A
#
# COMPACT_ATOMS: atom_id res chain seq x y z
N MET A 1 0.43 -1.47 16.91
CA MET A 1 -0.60 -0.45 16.73
C MET A 1 -0.41 0.59 17.80
N THR A 2 0.32 1.66 17.47
CA THR A 2 0.70 2.69 18.44
C THR A 2 -0.40 3.75 18.44
N LEU A 3 -1.17 3.79 19.53
CA LEU A 3 -2.15 4.85 19.78
C LEU A 3 -1.40 6.15 20.07
N LEU A 4 -1.33 7.06 19.11
CA LEU A 4 -0.88 8.42 19.34
C LEU A 4 -2.01 9.16 20.07
N ARG A 5 -1.88 9.35 21.38
CA ARG A 5 -2.66 10.34 22.11
C ARG A 5 -2.13 11.71 21.72
N VAL A 6 -2.84 12.45 20.89
CA VAL A 6 -2.60 13.88 20.72
C VAL A 6 -3.11 14.57 22.00
N GLY A 7 -2.22 14.72 22.96
CA GLY A 7 -2.48 15.55 24.13
C GLY A 7 -2.13 16.99 23.80
N PHE A 8 -3.11 17.85 23.70
CA PHE A 8 -2.85 19.29 23.72
C PHE A 8 -2.52 19.69 25.16
N THR A 9 -1.26 19.99 25.41
CA THR A 9 -0.86 20.62 26.66
C THR A 9 -0.93 22.13 26.44
N PHE A 10 -1.95 22.76 26.96
CA PHE A 10 -2.00 24.23 26.99
C PHE A 10 -1.21 24.73 28.20
N VAL A 11 -0.20 25.51 27.97
CA VAL A 11 0.43 26.31 29.02
C VAL A 11 -0.44 27.55 29.20
N VAL A 12 -1.20 27.60 30.26
CA VAL A 12 -1.98 28.78 30.61
C VAL A 12 -1.02 29.82 31.19
N ASP A 13 -0.55 30.73 30.33
CA ASP A 13 0.06 31.96 30.81
C ASP A 13 -1.06 32.95 31.11
N ASN A 14 -1.07 33.48 32.32
CA ASN A 14 -2.11 34.39 32.84
C ASN A 14 -2.26 35.70 32.03
N THR A 15 -1.61 35.88 30.92
CA THR A 15 -1.62 37.09 30.12
C THR A 15 -2.37 36.94 28.77
N CYS A 16 -2.88 35.76 28.43
CA CYS A 16 -3.55 35.55 27.13
C CYS A 16 -5.06 35.40 27.27
N VAL A 17 -5.79 36.42 26.85
CA VAL A 17 -7.25 36.41 26.64
C VAL A 17 -7.66 35.47 25.50
N ALA A 18 -6.69 35.00 24.69
CA ALA A 18 -6.90 34.19 23.51
C ALA A 18 -7.35 32.76 23.80
N ASP A 19 -7.04 32.18 24.96
CA ASP A 19 -7.35 30.78 25.28
C ASP A 19 -8.85 30.51 25.36
N GLY A 20 -9.62 31.47 25.91
CA GLY A 20 -11.07 31.38 25.99
C GLY A 20 -11.75 31.34 24.62
N ASP A 21 -11.22 32.09 23.65
CA ASP A 21 -11.78 32.17 22.29
C ASP A 21 -11.47 30.88 21.50
N VAL A 22 -10.29 30.29 21.67
CA VAL A 22 -9.94 29.00 21.08
C VAL A 22 -10.83 27.89 21.61
N TRP A 23 -11.00 27.80 22.93
CA TRP A 23 -11.87 26.80 23.54
C TRP A 23 -13.34 27.00 23.16
N TRP A 24 -13.81 28.22 23.12
CA TRP A 24 -15.14 28.54 22.66
C TRP A 24 -15.36 28.12 21.21
N SER A 25 -14.40 28.39 20.33
CA SER A 25 -14.45 28.02 18.92
C SER A 25 -14.48 26.49 18.76
N LEU A 26 -13.61 25.75 19.46
CA LEU A 26 -13.59 24.30 19.46
C LEU A 26 -14.90 23.70 19.98
N LYS A 27 -15.46 24.27 21.05
CA LYS A 27 -16.76 23.85 21.56
C LYS A 27 -17.88 24.05 20.54
N ARG A 28 -17.88 25.17 19.82
CA ARG A 28 -18.88 25.44 18.77
C ARG A 28 -18.75 24.48 17.60
N ILE A 29 -17.52 24.09 17.23
CA ILE A 29 -17.26 23.10 16.19
C ILE A 29 -17.73 21.72 16.66
N PHE A 30 -17.45 21.36 17.91
CA PHE A 30 -17.90 20.11 18.52
C PHE A 30 -19.42 20.02 18.59
N ASP A 31 -20.10 21.09 19.07
CA ASP A 31 -21.57 21.15 19.18
C ASP A 31 -22.26 21.02 17.81
N LYS A 32 -21.57 21.36 16.73
CA LYS A 32 -22.03 21.15 15.34
C LYS A 32 -21.74 19.75 14.80
N GLY A 33 -21.12 18.86 15.57
CA GLY A 33 -20.72 17.51 15.14
C GLY A 33 -19.60 17.49 14.11
N LEU A 34 -18.86 18.59 13.95
CA LEU A 34 -17.76 18.70 12.99
C LEU A 34 -16.39 18.31 13.56
N LEU A 35 -16.29 18.14 14.87
CA LEU A 35 -15.10 17.64 15.56
C LEU A 35 -15.31 16.18 15.91
N VAL A 36 -14.54 15.30 15.28
CA VAL A 36 -14.61 13.86 15.46
C VAL A 36 -13.26 13.31 15.93
N GLN A 37 -13.30 12.21 16.69
CA GLN A 37 -12.10 11.46 17.01
C GLN A 37 -11.85 10.44 15.91
N ASP A 38 -10.67 10.52 15.27
CA ASP A 38 -10.31 9.65 14.17
C ASP A 38 -8.83 9.24 14.24
N HIS A 39 -8.44 8.30 13.39
CA HIS A 39 -7.07 7.81 13.28
C HIS A 39 -6.49 8.28 11.94
N ARG A 40 -5.35 8.95 12.00
CA ARG A 40 -4.60 9.35 10.82
C ARG A 40 -3.22 8.71 10.84
N VAL A 41 -2.79 8.19 9.69
CA VAL A 41 -1.39 7.78 9.49
C VAL A 41 -0.54 9.05 9.51
N SER A 42 0.47 9.08 10.38
CA SER A 42 1.41 10.19 10.48
C SER A 42 2.83 9.64 10.47
N PRO A 43 3.75 10.26 9.71
CA PRO A 43 5.16 9.91 9.74
C PRO A 43 5.74 10.13 11.14
N TYR A 44 6.61 9.23 11.55
CA TYR A 44 7.24 9.26 12.87
C TYR A 44 8.74 8.99 12.74
N CYS A 45 9.55 9.86 13.33
CA CYS A 45 10.98 9.68 13.38
C CYS A 45 11.38 8.89 14.65
N PRO A 46 11.82 7.63 14.53
CA PRO A 46 12.22 6.82 15.70
C PRO A 46 13.48 7.36 16.39
N ARG A 47 14.34 8.08 15.66
CA ARG A 47 15.56 8.69 16.21
C ARG A 47 15.24 9.89 17.11
N CYS A 48 14.32 10.75 16.66
CA CYS A 48 13.93 11.94 17.42
C CYS A 48 12.81 11.68 18.42
N GLY A 49 12.08 10.57 18.26
CA GLY A 49 10.93 10.23 19.11
C GLY A 49 9.71 11.13 18.86
N THR A 50 9.60 11.77 17.69
CA THR A 50 8.53 12.74 17.37
C THR A 50 7.82 12.41 16.07
N GLY A 51 6.54 12.84 15.96
CA GLY A 51 5.84 12.90 14.68
C GLY A 51 6.45 13.99 13.80
N LEU A 52 6.48 13.75 12.51
CA LEU A 52 6.98 14.68 11.50
C LEU A 52 5.82 15.39 10.81
N SER A 53 6.01 16.68 10.53
CA SER A 53 5.12 17.45 9.67
C SER A 53 5.40 17.16 8.19
N ASP A 54 4.43 17.47 7.33
CA ASP A 54 4.58 17.32 5.88
C ASP A 54 5.75 18.20 5.34
N HIS A 55 5.99 19.34 5.96
CA HIS A 55 7.09 20.23 5.60
C HIS A 55 8.47 19.62 5.93
N GLU A 56 8.62 19.00 7.07
CA GLU A 56 9.87 18.30 7.46
C GLU A 56 10.15 17.11 6.55
N LEU A 57 9.11 16.39 6.14
CA LEU A 57 9.24 15.30 5.18
C LEU A 57 9.70 15.81 3.81
N ALA A 58 9.10 16.90 3.32
CA ALA A 58 9.43 17.45 2.01
C ALA A 58 10.91 17.88 1.87
N GLN A 59 11.56 18.22 2.98
CA GLN A 59 12.99 18.59 3.00
C GLN A 59 13.94 17.38 2.96
N GLY A 60 13.46 16.18 3.23
CA GLY A 60 14.26 14.97 3.33
C GLY A 60 14.18 14.03 2.10
N TYR A 61 13.53 14.44 1.01
CA TYR A 61 13.45 13.62 -0.18
C TYR A 61 14.79 13.54 -0.91
N GLU A 62 15.28 12.34 -1.07
CA GLU A 62 16.50 12.02 -1.81
C GLU A 62 16.23 10.82 -2.71
N ASP A 63 16.88 10.79 -3.88
CA ASP A 63 16.86 9.61 -4.73
C ASP A 63 17.75 8.52 -4.13
N VAL A 64 17.14 7.44 -3.67
CA VAL A 64 17.84 6.28 -3.13
C VAL A 64 17.66 5.07 -4.02
N VAL A 65 18.73 4.27 -4.14
CA VAL A 65 18.66 2.96 -4.80
C VAL A 65 18.30 1.93 -3.74
N ASP A 66 17.13 1.32 -3.90
CA ASP A 66 16.64 0.30 -2.99
C ASP A 66 16.45 -1.04 -3.71
N ALA A 67 16.69 -2.13 -3.00
CA ALA A 67 16.50 -3.47 -3.54
C ALA A 67 15.02 -3.77 -3.71
N SER A 68 14.65 -4.38 -4.83
CA SER A 68 13.29 -4.87 -5.07
C SER A 68 13.28 -6.36 -5.32
N VAL A 69 12.16 -6.99 -4.97
CA VAL A 69 11.98 -8.43 -5.09
C VAL A 69 10.72 -8.74 -5.89
N TYR A 70 10.84 -9.69 -6.81
CA TYR A 70 9.69 -10.32 -7.47
C TYR A 70 9.38 -11.64 -6.76
N VAL A 71 8.16 -11.76 -6.24
CA VAL A 71 7.70 -12.92 -5.47
C VAL A 71 6.61 -13.62 -6.25
N ARG A 72 6.67 -14.95 -6.27
CA ARG A 72 5.64 -15.81 -6.86
C ARG A 72 4.65 -16.20 -5.78
N PHE A 73 3.39 -15.90 -6.01
CA PHE A 73 2.28 -16.35 -5.17
C PHE A 73 1.54 -17.46 -5.92
N PRO A 74 1.74 -18.74 -5.56
CA PRO A 74 1.06 -19.85 -6.20
C PRO A 74 -0.45 -19.71 -6.06
N VAL A 75 -1.17 -19.77 -7.18
CA VAL A 75 -2.63 -19.71 -7.18
C VAL A 75 -3.16 -21.07 -6.73
N THR A 76 -4.01 -21.05 -5.71
CA THR A 76 -4.57 -22.26 -5.09
C THR A 76 -6.00 -22.55 -5.53
N SER A 77 -6.77 -21.50 -5.88
CA SER A 77 -8.10 -21.65 -6.47
C SER A 77 -8.49 -20.45 -7.32
N GLY A 78 -9.41 -20.68 -8.24
CA GLY A 78 -9.91 -19.66 -9.17
C GLY A 78 -9.87 -20.13 -10.63
N PRO A 79 -10.34 -19.29 -11.56
CA PRO A 79 -10.51 -19.68 -12.95
C PRO A 79 -9.21 -20.09 -13.67
N LEU A 80 -8.06 -19.62 -13.15
CA LEU A 80 -6.76 -19.91 -13.75
C LEU A 80 -6.24 -21.30 -13.41
N THR A 81 -6.59 -21.87 -12.25
CA THR A 81 -6.11 -23.19 -11.82
C THR A 81 -6.68 -24.33 -12.66
N GLU A 82 -7.86 -24.13 -13.26
CA GLU A 82 -8.47 -25.11 -14.15
C GLU A 82 -7.76 -25.20 -15.51
N LYS A 83 -7.18 -24.08 -15.95
CA LYS A 83 -6.52 -23.97 -17.25
C LYS A 83 -4.99 -24.22 -17.16
N TYR A 84 -4.37 -23.74 -16.10
CA TYR A 84 -2.91 -23.74 -15.95
C TYR A 84 -2.49 -24.36 -14.63
N SER A 85 -1.88 -25.53 -14.69
CA SER A 85 -1.35 -26.19 -13.48
C SER A 85 -0.12 -25.47 -12.96
N GLY A 86 -0.14 -25.05 -11.70
CA GLY A 86 1.00 -24.38 -11.05
C GLY A 86 1.17 -22.92 -11.45
N VAL A 87 0.12 -22.24 -11.92
CA VAL A 87 0.16 -20.82 -12.21
C VAL A 87 0.40 -19.99 -10.94
N SER A 88 1.21 -18.94 -11.04
CA SER A 88 1.49 -18.03 -9.92
C SER A 88 1.27 -16.57 -10.32
N LEU A 89 0.80 -15.77 -9.36
CA LEU A 89 0.81 -14.31 -9.50
C LEU A 89 2.22 -13.80 -9.26
N LEU A 90 2.72 -12.93 -10.12
CA LEU A 90 4.03 -12.32 -9.95
C LEU A 90 3.86 -10.94 -9.30
N ILE A 91 4.29 -10.83 -8.05
CA ILE A 91 4.16 -9.63 -7.23
C ILE A 91 5.52 -8.95 -7.10
N TRP A 92 5.55 -7.64 -7.27
CA TRP A 92 6.74 -6.82 -7.05
C TRP A 92 6.64 -6.03 -5.76
N THR A 93 7.71 -6.00 -4.98
CA THR A 93 7.78 -5.23 -3.73
C THR A 93 9.19 -4.74 -3.44
N THR A 94 9.29 -3.58 -2.79
CA THR A 94 10.52 -3.06 -2.17
C THR A 94 10.56 -3.35 -0.67
N THR A 95 9.49 -3.91 -0.10
CA THR A 95 9.34 -4.16 1.33
C THR A 95 9.01 -5.63 1.63
N PRO A 96 9.93 -6.57 1.31
CA PRO A 96 9.65 -8.01 1.42
C PRO A 96 9.32 -8.47 2.85
N TRP A 97 9.76 -7.76 3.87
CA TRP A 97 9.43 -8.07 5.27
C TRP A 97 7.94 -7.91 5.62
N THR A 98 7.16 -7.20 4.78
CA THR A 98 5.71 -7.09 4.96
C THR A 98 4.93 -8.31 4.44
N LEU A 99 5.57 -9.19 3.68
CA LEU A 99 4.94 -10.37 3.08
C LEU A 99 4.36 -11.34 4.11
N ILE A 100 4.96 -11.42 5.30
CA ILE A 100 4.44 -12.28 6.38
C ILE A 100 3.05 -11.85 6.88
N SER A 101 2.66 -10.60 6.60
CA SER A 101 1.36 -10.03 6.95
C SER A 101 0.50 -9.80 5.70
N ASN A 102 0.86 -10.40 4.57
CA ASN A 102 0.09 -10.26 3.34
C ASN A 102 -1.29 -10.89 3.49
N THR A 103 -2.31 -10.14 3.15
CA THR A 103 -3.72 -10.58 3.22
C THR A 103 -4.40 -10.59 1.86
N ALA A 104 -3.91 -9.78 0.92
CA ALA A 104 -4.48 -9.71 -0.42
C ALA A 104 -3.48 -9.08 -1.41
N ALA A 105 -3.62 -9.43 -2.67
CA ALA A 105 -3.00 -8.75 -3.81
C ALA A 105 -4.03 -7.85 -4.48
N ALA A 106 -3.70 -6.57 -4.64
CA ALA A 106 -4.57 -5.62 -5.33
C ALA A 106 -4.22 -5.57 -6.83
N VAL A 107 -5.23 -5.66 -7.66
CA VAL A 107 -5.12 -5.51 -9.11
C VAL A 107 -5.98 -4.34 -9.60
N ASN A 108 -5.54 -3.67 -10.66
CA ASN A 108 -6.38 -2.66 -11.28
C ASN A 108 -7.37 -3.34 -12.25
N PRO A 109 -8.69 -3.18 -12.08
CA PRO A 109 -9.70 -3.90 -12.85
C PRO A 109 -9.66 -3.60 -14.36
N GLU A 110 -9.15 -2.44 -14.76
CA GLU A 110 -9.13 -1.99 -16.16
C GLU A 110 -7.80 -2.30 -16.89
N VAL A 111 -6.77 -2.70 -16.15
CA VAL A 111 -5.46 -3.05 -16.73
C VAL A 111 -5.50 -4.46 -17.30
N ASP A 112 -4.80 -4.65 -18.43
CA ASP A 112 -4.59 -5.96 -19.04
C ASP A 112 -3.47 -6.71 -18.34
N TYR A 113 -3.78 -7.94 -17.95
CA TYR A 113 -2.85 -8.91 -17.39
C TYR A 113 -2.70 -10.08 -18.35
N VAL A 114 -1.53 -10.66 -18.39
CA VAL A 114 -1.25 -11.81 -19.25
C VAL A 114 -0.84 -13.01 -18.41
N VAL A 115 -1.31 -14.16 -18.80
CA VAL A 115 -0.72 -15.44 -18.39
C VAL A 115 0.40 -15.73 -19.37
N ALA A 116 1.63 -15.66 -18.89
CA ALA A 116 2.81 -15.90 -19.70
C ALA A 116 3.54 -17.16 -19.27
N GLN A 117 4.00 -17.94 -20.25
CA GLN A 117 4.89 -19.06 -20.03
C GLN A 117 6.32 -18.58 -20.13
N THR A 118 7.12 -18.83 -19.10
CA THR A 118 8.55 -18.53 -19.10
C THR A 118 9.34 -19.57 -19.92
N ALA A 119 10.58 -19.27 -20.25
CA ALA A 119 11.48 -20.22 -20.96
C ALA A 119 11.69 -21.54 -20.20
N VAL A 120 11.52 -21.52 -18.87
CA VAL A 120 11.63 -22.73 -18.02
C VAL A 120 10.28 -23.46 -17.84
N GLY A 121 9.21 -23.01 -18.52
CA GLY A 121 7.91 -23.66 -18.55
C GLY A 121 6.95 -23.26 -17.41
N GLU A 122 7.32 -22.28 -16.57
CA GLU A 122 6.43 -21.77 -15.50
C GLU A 122 5.34 -20.85 -16.06
N TYR A 123 4.16 -20.89 -15.47
CA TYR A 123 3.05 -19.99 -15.78
C TYR A 123 2.98 -18.84 -14.77
N LEU A 124 3.14 -17.61 -15.25
CA LEU A 124 3.13 -16.41 -14.41
C LEU A 124 2.09 -15.42 -14.92
N VAL A 125 1.36 -14.82 -13.97
CA VAL A 125 0.45 -13.71 -14.24
C VAL A 125 1.15 -12.40 -13.94
N VAL A 126 1.22 -11.51 -14.93
CA VAL A 126 1.86 -10.19 -14.85
C VAL A 126 1.07 -9.18 -15.67
N ALA A 127 1.16 -7.89 -15.33
CA ALA A 127 0.60 -6.85 -16.17
C ALA A 127 1.27 -6.84 -17.56
N GLU A 128 0.48 -6.77 -18.62
CA GLU A 128 0.98 -6.86 -20.00
C GLU A 128 2.10 -5.86 -20.28
N ALA A 129 1.93 -4.61 -19.85
CA ALA A 129 2.90 -3.54 -20.03
C ALA A 129 4.27 -3.81 -19.35
N LEU A 130 4.32 -4.72 -18.37
CA LEU A 130 5.54 -5.06 -17.64
C LEU A 130 6.14 -6.41 -18.06
N ARG A 131 5.47 -7.18 -18.90
CA ARG A 131 5.87 -8.53 -19.29
C ARG A 131 7.31 -8.60 -19.81
N GLU A 132 7.63 -7.80 -20.81
CA GLU A 132 8.97 -7.83 -21.42
C GLU A 132 10.08 -7.43 -20.45
N LYS A 133 9.81 -6.39 -19.65
CA LYS A 133 10.76 -5.90 -18.65
C LYS A 133 11.07 -6.95 -17.57
N VAL A 134 10.08 -7.75 -17.20
CA VAL A 134 10.15 -8.65 -16.03
C VAL A 134 10.47 -10.09 -16.43
N LEU A 135 9.85 -10.58 -17.50
CA LEU A 135 9.97 -11.97 -17.93
C LEU A 135 10.89 -12.15 -19.15
N GLY A 136 11.30 -11.04 -19.80
CA GLY A 136 12.08 -11.05 -21.02
C GLY A 136 11.24 -11.28 -22.27
N GLU A 137 11.88 -11.09 -23.43
CA GLU A 137 11.25 -11.24 -24.75
C GLU A 137 10.86 -12.70 -25.06
N ASP A 138 11.58 -13.66 -24.50
CA ASP A 138 11.37 -15.10 -24.72
C ASP A 138 10.10 -15.66 -24.05
N SER A 139 9.40 -14.84 -23.26
CA SER A 139 8.17 -15.24 -22.58
C SER A 139 6.99 -15.32 -23.57
N LYS A 140 6.28 -16.44 -23.59
CA LYS A 140 5.13 -16.68 -24.47
C LYS A 140 3.82 -16.30 -23.78
N VAL A 141 3.09 -15.32 -24.34
CA VAL A 141 1.74 -14.99 -23.87
C VAL A 141 0.77 -16.10 -24.29
N LEU A 142 0.01 -16.62 -23.35
CA LEU A 142 -0.98 -17.67 -23.56
C LEU A 142 -2.39 -17.11 -23.52
N GLU A 143 -2.69 -16.21 -22.59
CA GLU A 143 -4.02 -15.61 -22.41
C GLU A 143 -3.84 -14.17 -21.92
N THR A 144 -4.72 -13.28 -22.36
CA THR A 144 -4.87 -11.92 -21.85
C THR A 144 -6.21 -11.80 -21.15
N LEU A 145 -6.24 -11.18 -19.96
CA LEU A 145 -7.41 -11.02 -19.13
C LEU A 145 -7.39 -9.64 -18.45
N LYS A 146 -8.56 -9.15 -18.10
CA LYS A 146 -8.66 -7.90 -17.31
C LYS A 146 -8.42 -8.18 -15.85
N GLY A 147 -7.93 -7.16 -15.11
CA GLY A 147 -7.76 -7.29 -13.67
C GLY A 147 -9.03 -7.71 -12.93
N ARG A 148 -10.23 -7.30 -13.41
CA ARG A 148 -11.52 -7.73 -12.86
C ARG A 148 -11.74 -9.24 -12.94
N ASP A 149 -11.15 -9.92 -13.92
CA ASP A 149 -11.29 -11.38 -14.11
C ASP A 149 -10.42 -12.18 -13.10
N LEU A 150 -9.53 -11.49 -12.40
CA LEU A 150 -8.72 -12.05 -11.31
C LEU A 150 -9.41 -11.98 -9.94
N GLU A 151 -10.56 -11.28 -9.84
CA GLU A 151 -11.29 -11.15 -8.58
C GLU A 151 -11.68 -12.53 -8.03
N GLY A 152 -11.49 -12.70 -6.72
CA GLY A 152 -11.78 -13.96 -6.04
C GLY A 152 -10.72 -15.06 -6.21
N THR A 153 -9.64 -14.83 -6.98
CA THR A 153 -8.52 -15.75 -7.07
C THR A 153 -7.84 -15.89 -5.71
N GLN A 154 -7.64 -17.11 -5.24
CA GLN A 154 -6.92 -17.40 -3.99
C GLN A 154 -5.50 -17.87 -4.30
N TYR A 155 -4.56 -17.49 -3.43
CA TYR A 155 -3.15 -17.82 -3.56
C TYR A 155 -2.52 -18.11 -2.18
N GLN A 156 -1.33 -18.66 -2.19
CA GLN A 156 -0.56 -18.97 -0.98
C GLN A 156 0.74 -18.15 -0.92
#